data_1dfbaa4cb650a78c164ba0725142c546
#
_entry.id   1dfbaa4cb650a78c164ba0725142c546
#
_cell.length_a   1.000
_cell.length_b   1.000
_cell.length_c   1.000
_cell.angle_alpha   90.00
_cell.angle_beta   90.00
_cell.angle_gamma   90.00
#
_symmetry.space_group_name_H-M   'P 1'
#
loop_
_entity.id
_entity.type
_entity.pdbx_description
1 polymer ?
#
loop_
_entity_poly.entity_id
_entity_poly.type
_entity_poly.pdbx_seq_one_letter_code
_entity_poly.pdbx_strand_id
1 'polypeptide(L)'
;MRRALLLLLMALATGCASGGAVPAPFPTPSPRPPSPDLPSSPEPPPLSPLDRPAVVGTALSLQGAPYRNGGSDPSGFDCSGFVAYVFAQQGLYMPRTVSEQYAQGQPVGPDAVAPGDLVFFSTVAPGASHVGIAISQDQFVHAPSSSGVVRVESLAASYWSSRFVGTRRIP
;
A
#
# COMPACT_ATOMS: atom_id res chain seq x y z
N MET A 1 -19.38 52.49 -52.24
CA MET A 1 -20.82 52.68 -52.60
C MET A 1 -21.68 51.68 -51.94
N ARG A 2 -22.83 52.13 -51.37
CA ARG A 2 -23.93 51.34 -50.75
C ARG A 2 -23.75 50.93 -49.35
N ARG A 3 -24.22 51.76 -48.39
CA ARG A 3 -25.54 51.98 -47.79
C ARG A 3 -25.87 50.86 -46.76
N ALA A 4 -25.67 51.20 -45.54
CA ALA A 4 -26.54 51.38 -44.37
C ALA A 4 -27.84 50.52 -44.36
N LEU A 5 -28.00 49.73 -43.30
CA LEU A 5 -29.32 49.57 -42.70
C LEU A 5 -29.15 49.29 -41.21
N LEU A 6 -29.47 50.30 -40.38
CA LEU A 6 -29.71 50.18 -38.95
C LEU A 6 -31.05 49.43 -38.78
N LEU A 7 -31.04 48.39 -37.98
CA LEU A 7 -32.26 47.88 -37.35
C LEU A 7 -32.10 47.92 -35.81
N LEU A 8 -32.87 48.85 -35.27
CA LEU A 8 -33.09 49.10 -33.85
C LEU A 8 -34.05 48.04 -33.35
N LEU A 9 -33.53 47.11 -32.49
CA LEU A 9 -34.38 46.18 -31.74
C LEU A 9 -34.46 46.66 -30.28
N MET A 10 -35.61 47.20 -29.93
CA MET A 10 -36.02 47.42 -28.54
C MET A 10 -36.26 46.09 -27.86
N ALA A 11 -35.41 45.76 -26.86
CA ALA A 11 -35.68 44.66 -25.93
C ALA A 11 -36.47 45.20 -24.73
N LEU A 12 -37.68 44.73 -24.56
CA LEU A 12 -38.46 44.92 -23.35
C LEU A 12 -37.82 44.18 -22.21
N ALA A 13 -37.41 44.89 -21.18
CA ALA A 13 -36.97 44.28 -19.91
C ALA A 13 -38.22 43.97 -19.08
N THR A 14 -38.61 42.71 -19.03
CA THR A 14 -39.55 42.18 -18.03
C THR A 14 -38.78 41.88 -16.74
N GLY A 15 -38.94 42.72 -15.74
CA GLY A 15 -38.37 42.50 -14.41
C GLY A 15 -39.08 41.33 -13.70
N CYS A 16 -38.35 40.25 -13.46
CA CYS A 16 -38.76 39.23 -12.53
C CYS A 16 -38.45 39.71 -11.09
N ALA A 17 -39.49 40.01 -10.34
CA ALA A 17 -39.37 40.23 -8.89
C ALA A 17 -39.01 38.90 -8.21
N SER A 18 -37.78 38.77 -7.76
CA SER A 18 -37.33 37.64 -6.92
C SER A 18 -37.89 37.85 -5.53
N GLY A 19 -38.95 37.15 -5.19
CA GLY A 19 -39.43 37.03 -3.79
C GLY A 19 -38.35 36.33 -2.96
N GLY A 20 -37.74 37.10 -2.06
CA GLY A 20 -36.75 36.54 -1.12
C GLY A 20 -37.42 35.54 -0.16
N ALA A 21 -37.26 34.26 -0.48
CA ALA A 21 -37.57 33.21 0.50
C ALA A 21 -36.52 33.26 1.61
N VAL A 22 -36.91 33.66 2.79
CA VAL A 22 -36.08 33.57 4.00
C VAL A 22 -35.89 32.08 4.31
N PRO A 23 -34.65 31.55 4.37
CA PRO A 23 -34.42 30.16 4.74
C PRO A 23 -34.97 29.90 6.15
N ALA A 24 -35.82 28.90 6.30
CA ALA A 24 -36.27 28.48 7.62
C ALA A 24 -35.04 27.98 8.43
N PRO A 25 -34.94 28.33 9.73
CA PRO A 25 -33.86 27.83 10.55
C PRO A 25 -33.91 26.30 10.61
N PHE A 26 -32.75 25.67 10.50
CA PHE A 26 -32.65 24.22 10.62
C PHE A 26 -33.24 23.74 11.95
N PRO A 27 -34.01 22.64 11.97
CA PRO A 27 -34.54 22.12 13.22
C PRO A 27 -33.37 21.74 14.13
N THR A 28 -33.42 22.22 15.36
CA THR A 28 -32.45 21.88 16.39
C THR A 28 -32.43 20.35 16.57
N PRO A 29 -31.27 19.67 16.49
CA PRO A 29 -31.23 18.23 16.69
C PRO A 29 -31.76 17.90 18.09
N SER A 30 -32.74 17.03 18.15
CA SER A 30 -33.25 16.50 19.43
C SER A 30 -32.10 15.83 20.19
N PRO A 31 -32.07 15.93 21.55
CA PRO A 31 -31.09 15.23 22.35
C PRO A 31 -31.13 13.74 22.01
N ARG A 32 -29.96 13.22 21.54
CA ARG A 32 -29.84 11.79 21.27
C ARG A 32 -30.01 11.03 22.59
N PRO A 33 -30.93 10.05 22.67
CA PRO A 33 -31.02 9.21 23.85
C PRO A 33 -29.62 8.58 24.14
N PRO A 34 -29.28 8.38 25.42
CA PRO A 34 -28.03 7.73 25.77
C PRO A 34 -27.96 6.38 25.05
N SER A 35 -26.86 6.17 24.32
CA SER A 35 -26.63 4.88 23.68
C SER A 35 -26.58 3.80 24.75
N PRO A 36 -27.30 2.67 24.60
CA PRO A 36 -27.13 1.56 25.54
C PRO A 36 -25.65 1.20 25.60
N ASP A 37 -25.12 1.00 26.81
CA ASP A 37 -23.77 0.51 27.04
C ASP A 37 -23.64 -0.83 26.34
N LEU A 38 -23.09 -0.79 25.12
CA LEU A 38 -22.64 -2.01 24.43
C LEU A 38 -21.53 -2.59 25.29
N PRO A 39 -21.58 -3.88 25.63
CA PRO A 39 -20.47 -4.52 26.31
C PRO A 39 -19.20 -4.24 25.49
N SER A 40 -18.18 -3.72 26.13
CA SER A 40 -16.88 -3.47 25.52
C SER A 40 -16.44 -4.76 24.84
N SER A 41 -16.27 -4.72 23.52
CA SER A 41 -15.68 -5.86 22.79
C SER A 41 -14.40 -6.26 23.51
N PRO A 42 -14.16 -7.56 23.74
CA PRO A 42 -12.91 -8.00 24.34
C PRO A 42 -11.75 -7.40 23.56
N GLU A 43 -10.84 -6.77 24.28
CA GLU A 43 -9.61 -6.22 23.71
C GLU A 43 -8.92 -7.34 22.93
N PRO A 44 -8.54 -7.11 21.66
CA PRO A 44 -7.85 -8.13 20.89
C PRO A 44 -6.61 -8.58 21.66
N PRO A 45 -6.30 -9.88 21.70
CA PRO A 45 -5.14 -10.38 22.40
C PRO A 45 -3.89 -9.63 21.93
N PRO A 46 -2.91 -9.34 22.81
CA PRO A 46 -1.69 -8.67 22.42
C PRO A 46 -1.05 -9.46 21.27
N LEU A 47 -0.69 -8.76 20.19
CA LEU A 47 -0.05 -9.37 19.03
C LEU A 47 1.19 -10.13 19.52
N SER A 48 1.22 -11.44 19.32
CA SER A 48 2.41 -12.23 19.60
C SER A 48 3.56 -11.68 18.74
N PRO A 49 4.80 -11.66 19.27
CA PRO A 49 5.96 -11.27 18.47
C PRO A 49 5.99 -12.06 17.16
N LEU A 50 6.33 -11.40 16.06
CA LEU A 50 6.42 -12.03 14.75
C LEU A 50 7.36 -13.25 14.79
N ASP A 51 6.85 -14.42 14.43
CA ASP A 51 7.66 -15.63 14.28
C ASP A 51 8.50 -15.53 12.98
N ARG A 52 9.70 -14.95 13.09
CA ARG A 52 10.62 -14.74 11.97
C ARG A 52 11.07 -16.04 11.31
N PRO A 53 11.41 -17.10 12.04
CA PRO A 53 11.63 -18.43 11.47
C PRO A 53 10.45 -18.91 10.61
N ALA A 54 9.22 -18.75 11.06
CA ALA A 54 8.03 -19.14 10.31
C ALA A 54 7.83 -18.27 9.06
N VAL A 55 8.11 -16.96 9.12
CA VAL A 55 8.14 -16.08 7.94
C VAL A 55 9.11 -16.60 6.89
N VAL A 56 10.35 -16.89 7.29
CA VAL A 56 11.40 -17.41 6.40
C VAL A 56 11.01 -18.78 5.84
N GLY A 57 10.51 -19.68 6.68
CA GLY A 57 10.04 -21.01 6.24
C GLY A 57 8.94 -20.92 5.19
N THR A 58 7.93 -20.08 5.44
CA THR A 58 6.85 -19.85 4.48
C THR A 58 7.39 -19.26 3.17
N ALA A 59 8.26 -18.26 3.25
CA ALA A 59 8.84 -17.64 2.06
C ALA A 59 9.64 -18.63 1.21
N LEU A 60 10.45 -19.48 1.84
CA LEU A 60 11.25 -20.50 1.14
C LEU A 60 10.37 -21.62 0.55
N SER A 61 9.27 -21.98 1.18
CA SER A 61 8.34 -23.01 0.64
C SER A 61 7.66 -22.59 -0.67
N LEU A 62 7.66 -21.30 -0.97
CA LEU A 62 7.07 -20.72 -2.19
C LEU A 62 8.08 -20.57 -3.33
N GLN A 63 9.33 -21.01 -3.18
CA GLN A 63 10.30 -21.00 -4.28
C GLN A 63 9.76 -21.77 -5.50
N GLY A 64 9.98 -21.20 -6.69
CA GLY A 64 9.45 -21.75 -7.93
C GLY A 64 8.02 -21.32 -8.26
N ALA A 65 7.28 -20.70 -7.33
CA ALA A 65 5.97 -20.12 -7.65
C ALA A 65 6.12 -19.05 -8.75
N PRO A 66 5.20 -19.02 -9.74
CA PRO A 66 5.34 -18.14 -10.89
C PRO A 66 5.21 -16.67 -10.51
N TYR A 67 5.93 -15.79 -11.25
CA TYR A 67 5.67 -14.36 -11.20
C TYR A 67 4.38 -14.03 -11.96
N ARG A 68 3.54 -13.20 -11.36
CA ARG A 68 2.35 -12.64 -12.00
C ARG A 68 2.18 -11.19 -11.57
N ASN A 69 2.13 -10.27 -12.53
CA ASN A 69 1.87 -8.87 -12.22
C ASN A 69 0.53 -8.71 -11.48
N GLY A 70 0.54 -8.02 -10.34
CA GLY A 70 -0.63 -7.90 -9.46
C GLY A 70 -0.98 -9.17 -8.68
N GLY A 71 -0.17 -10.23 -8.78
CA GLY A 71 -0.40 -11.51 -8.10
C GLY A 71 -0.13 -11.45 -6.60
N SER A 72 -0.89 -12.21 -5.82
CA SER A 72 -0.81 -12.23 -4.35
C SER A 72 -1.17 -13.58 -3.73
N ASP A 73 -1.09 -14.66 -4.50
CA ASP A 73 -1.41 -16.03 -4.09
C ASP A 73 -0.46 -17.04 -4.77
N PRO A 74 -0.42 -18.32 -4.33
CA PRO A 74 0.50 -19.33 -4.88
C PRO A 74 0.35 -19.61 -6.38
N SER A 75 -0.74 -19.19 -7.03
CA SER A 75 -0.88 -19.29 -8.49
C SER A 75 -0.05 -18.23 -9.25
N GLY A 76 0.49 -17.25 -8.53
CA GLY A 76 1.44 -16.24 -9.03
C GLY A 76 1.53 -15.02 -8.13
N PHE A 77 2.75 -14.55 -7.94
CA PHE A 77 3.08 -13.39 -7.11
C PHE A 77 3.76 -12.28 -7.90
N ASP A 78 3.48 -11.02 -7.56
CA ASP A 78 4.46 -9.95 -7.72
C ASP A 78 5.27 -9.77 -6.43
N CYS A 79 6.25 -8.87 -6.43
CA CYS A 79 7.17 -8.72 -5.30
C CYS A 79 6.47 -8.34 -3.98
N SER A 80 5.58 -7.35 -3.99
CA SER A 80 4.85 -6.92 -2.78
C SER A 80 3.71 -7.86 -2.41
N GLY A 81 3.07 -8.49 -3.38
CA GLY A 81 2.06 -9.53 -3.14
C GLY A 81 2.64 -10.78 -2.49
N PHE A 82 3.86 -11.17 -2.88
CA PHE A 82 4.62 -12.23 -2.21
C PHE A 82 4.85 -11.91 -0.73
N VAL A 83 5.37 -10.71 -0.43
CA VAL A 83 5.59 -10.27 0.96
C VAL A 83 4.26 -10.26 1.73
N ALA A 84 3.21 -9.64 1.16
CA ALA A 84 1.91 -9.57 1.83
C ALA A 84 1.35 -10.96 2.14
N TYR A 85 1.45 -11.90 1.22
CA TYR A 85 1.01 -13.28 1.43
C TYR A 85 1.78 -13.98 2.55
N VAL A 86 3.11 -13.91 2.54
CA VAL A 86 3.97 -14.56 3.54
C VAL A 86 3.66 -14.06 4.94
N PHE A 87 3.54 -12.75 5.13
CA PHE A 87 3.23 -12.16 6.43
C PHE A 87 1.78 -12.45 6.88
N ALA A 88 0.83 -12.51 5.94
CA ALA A 88 -0.55 -12.89 6.24
C ALA A 88 -0.66 -14.31 6.81
N GLN A 89 0.22 -15.26 6.42
CA GLN A 89 0.28 -16.60 7.01
C GLN A 89 0.69 -16.57 8.50
N GLN A 90 1.29 -15.47 8.95
CA GLN A 90 1.65 -15.24 10.35
C GLN A 90 0.64 -14.31 11.06
N GLY A 91 -0.53 -14.06 10.43
CA GLY A 91 -1.57 -13.18 10.97
C GLY A 91 -1.26 -11.69 10.89
N LEU A 92 -0.21 -11.28 10.15
CA LEU A 92 0.20 -9.89 10.02
C LEU A 92 -0.20 -9.32 8.65
N TYR A 93 -1.00 -8.26 8.66
CA TYR A 93 -1.36 -7.56 7.44
C TYR A 93 -0.22 -6.66 6.95
N MET A 94 0.18 -6.83 5.69
CA MET A 94 1.11 -5.94 4.99
C MET A 94 0.41 -5.19 3.86
N PRO A 95 0.71 -3.89 3.67
CA PRO A 95 0.16 -3.13 2.56
C PRO A 95 0.48 -3.75 1.20
N ARG A 96 -0.36 -3.41 0.19
CA ARG A 96 -0.24 -4.03 -1.14
C ARG A 96 0.92 -3.50 -1.98
N THR A 97 1.34 -2.27 -1.76
CA THR A 97 2.38 -1.64 -2.60
C THR A 97 3.75 -1.64 -1.93
N VAL A 98 4.82 -1.68 -2.73
CA VAL A 98 6.21 -1.63 -2.24
C VAL A 98 6.47 -0.36 -1.42
N SER A 99 5.97 0.79 -1.87
CA SER A 99 6.19 2.07 -1.19
C SER A 99 5.53 2.12 0.20
N GLU A 100 4.31 1.57 0.32
CA GLU A 100 3.63 1.47 1.60
C GLU A 100 4.31 0.46 2.53
N GLN A 101 4.80 -0.66 2.00
CA GLN A 101 5.59 -1.64 2.77
C GLN A 101 6.91 -1.02 3.26
N TYR A 102 7.56 -0.17 2.44
CA TYR A 102 8.76 0.55 2.85
C TYR A 102 8.53 1.54 3.99
N ALA A 103 7.31 2.05 4.13
CA ALA A 103 6.92 2.92 5.24
C ALA A 103 6.62 2.16 6.54
N GLN A 104 6.55 0.82 6.50
CA GLN A 104 6.28 -0.01 7.69
C GLN A 104 7.57 -0.31 8.48
N GLY A 105 7.39 -0.61 9.75
CA GLY A 105 8.46 -1.11 10.62
C GLY A 105 9.56 -0.11 10.92
N GLN A 106 10.64 -0.63 11.48
CA GLN A 106 11.82 0.15 11.87
C GLN A 106 12.93 0.02 10.84
N PRO A 107 13.67 1.11 10.52
CA PRO A 107 14.83 1.03 9.65
C PRO A 107 15.94 0.20 10.31
N VAL A 108 16.62 -0.61 9.50
CA VAL A 108 17.73 -1.47 9.93
C VAL A 108 18.95 -1.13 9.08
N GLY A 109 20.10 -0.99 9.74
CA GLY A 109 21.36 -0.78 9.03
C GLY A 109 21.78 -2.01 8.19
N PRO A 110 22.57 -1.81 7.13
CA PRO A 110 22.94 -2.91 6.23
C PRO A 110 23.66 -4.06 6.93
N ASP A 111 24.48 -3.75 7.95
CA ASP A 111 25.25 -4.75 8.72
C ASP A 111 24.41 -5.49 9.78
N ALA A 112 23.16 -5.04 10.00
CA ALA A 112 22.25 -5.60 11.01
C ALA A 112 21.04 -6.32 10.40
N VAL A 113 21.07 -6.60 9.10
CA VAL A 113 20.04 -7.37 8.39
C VAL A 113 19.94 -8.77 9.00
N ALA A 114 18.72 -9.18 9.29
CA ALA A 114 18.42 -10.47 9.92
C ALA A 114 17.26 -11.19 9.19
N PRO A 115 17.15 -12.51 9.34
CA PRO A 115 16.04 -13.27 8.78
C PRO A 115 14.67 -12.68 9.13
N GLY A 116 13.78 -12.57 8.14
CA GLY A 116 12.45 -11.98 8.28
C GLY A 116 12.40 -10.46 8.11
N ASP A 117 13.54 -9.78 7.94
CA ASP A 117 13.53 -8.35 7.55
C ASP A 117 13.12 -8.18 6.09
N LEU A 118 12.50 -7.04 5.77
CA LEU A 118 12.21 -6.65 4.39
C LEU A 118 13.39 -5.88 3.80
N VAL A 119 13.86 -6.29 2.62
CA VAL A 119 14.93 -5.63 1.88
C VAL A 119 14.37 -4.97 0.62
N PHE A 120 14.75 -3.71 0.38
CA PHE A 120 14.16 -2.88 -0.67
C PHE A 120 15.19 -2.42 -1.68
N PHE A 121 14.78 -2.35 -2.94
CA PHE A 121 15.64 -2.00 -4.07
C PHE A 121 14.95 -1.02 -5.03
N SER A 122 15.77 -0.23 -5.72
CA SER A 122 15.35 0.64 -6.83
C SER A 122 15.61 -0.09 -8.16
N THR A 123 14.56 -0.68 -8.74
CA THR A 123 14.67 -1.48 -9.98
C THR A 123 13.97 -0.86 -11.18
N VAL A 124 12.68 -0.64 -11.10
CA VAL A 124 11.83 -0.15 -12.21
C VAL A 124 11.48 1.34 -12.09
N ALA A 125 11.71 1.94 -10.92
CA ALA A 125 11.47 3.35 -10.63
C ALA A 125 12.42 3.84 -9.55
N PRO A 126 12.68 5.15 -9.42
CA PRO A 126 13.44 5.71 -8.31
C PRO A 126 12.81 5.40 -6.95
N GLY A 127 13.62 5.21 -5.92
CA GLY A 127 13.17 4.83 -4.58
C GLY A 127 12.86 3.33 -4.47
N ALA A 128 12.12 2.95 -3.42
CA ALA A 128 11.74 1.56 -3.19
C ALA A 128 10.69 1.11 -4.21
N SER A 129 11.11 0.36 -5.21
CA SER A 129 10.26 -0.17 -6.29
C SER A 129 10.27 -1.69 -6.40
N HIS A 130 11.08 -2.37 -5.59
CA HIS A 130 11.13 -3.82 -5.45
C HIS A 130 11.41 -4.20 -4.00
N VAL A 131 10.90 -5.36 -3.58
CA VAL A 131 11.00 -5.86 -2.20
C VAL A 131 11.24 -7.37 -2.17
N GLY A 132 11.98 -7.81 -1.16
CA GLY A 132 12.15 -9.21 -0.79
C GLY A 132 12.21 -9.40 0.70
N ILE A 133 12.28 -10.65 1.15
CA ILE A 133 12.39 -11.06 2.55
C ILE A 133 13.80 -11.61 2.78
N ALA A 134 14.56 -11.03 3.70
CA ALA A 134 15.87 -11.57 4.08
C ALA A 134 15.71 -12.95 4.72
N ILE A 135 16.55 -13.89 4.31
CA ILE A 135 16.63 -15.25 4.88
C ILE A 135 17.93 -15.46 5.66
N SER A 136 18.89 -14.58 5.44
CA SER A 136 20.13 -14.44 6.20
C SER A 136 20.63 -13.00 6.10
N GLN A 137 21.80 -12.70 6.61
CA GLN A 137 22.43 -11.40 6.43
C GLN A 137 22.79 -11.12 4.96
N ASP A 138 23.03 -12.16 4.16
CA ASP A 138 23.58 -12.05 2.80
C ASP A 138 22.58 -12.47 1.70
N GLN A 139 21.45 -13.06 2.06
CA GLN A 139 20.51 -13.64 1.11
C GLN A 139 19.07 -13.21 1.38
N PHE A 140 18.29 -13.10 0.32
CA PHE A 140 16.87 -12.80 0.37
C PHE A 140 16.09 -13.61 -0.66
N VAL A 141 14.82 -13.84 -0.38
CA VAL A 141 13.87 -14.48 -1.29
C VAL A 141 12.87 -13.43 -1.79
N HIS A 142 12.53 -13.49 -3.06
CA HIS A 142 11.64 -12.51 -3.70
C HIS A 142 10.95 -13.09 -4.94
N ALA A 143 9.98 -12.34 -5.49
CA ALA A 143 9.32 -12.64 -6.77
C ALA A 143 9.76 -11.62 -7.82
N PRO A 144 10.85 -11.86 -8.58
CA PRO A 144 11.31 -10.97 -9.65
C PRO A 144 10.58 -11.25 -10.96
N SER A 145 10.21 -10.19 -11.68
CA SER A 145 9.60 -10.31 -13.01
C SER A 145 10.57 -10.87 -14.05
N SER A 146 11.87 -10.63 -13.88
CA SER A 146 12.91 -11.01 -14.86
C SER A 146 13.16 -12.50 -14.94
N SER A 147 13.04 -13.25 -13.81
CA SER A 147 13.21 -14.71 -13.80
C SER A 147 11.89 -15.47 -13.91
N GLY A 148 10.78 -14.79 -13.71
CA GLY A 148 9.44 -15.38 -13.82
C GLY A 148 9.03 -16.28 -12.66
N VAL A 149 9.85 -16.46 -11.62
CA VAL A 149 9.55 -17.31 -10.46
C VAL A 149 10.15 -16.75 -9.18
N VAL A 150 9.53 -17.10 -8.04
CA VAL A 150 10.07 -16.83 -6.70
C VAL A 150 11.42 -17.56 -6.53
N ARG A 151 12.44 -16.84 -6.08
CA ARG A 151 13.79 -17.37 -5.94
C ARG A 151 14.60 -16.67 -4.84
N VAL A 152 15.69 -17.32 -4.43
CA VAL A 152 16.69 -16.75 -3.53
C VAL A 152 17.79 -16.09 -4.35
N GLU A 153 18.24 -14.92 -3.88
CA GLU A 153 19.39 -14.20 -4.46
C GLU A 153 20.27 -13.61 -3.35
N SER A 154 21.51 -13.24 -3.72
CA SER A 154 22.48 -12.64 -2.80
C SER A 154 22.36 -11.12 -2.78
N LEU A 155 22.33 -10.53 -1.59
CA LEU A 155 22.41 -9.07 -1.39
C LEU A 155 23.73 -8.49 -1.91
N ALA A 156 24.82 -9.29 -1.87
CA ALA A 156 26.14 -8.89 -2.37
C ALA A 156 26.27 -8.94 -3.90
N ALA A 157 25.33 -9.57 -4.62
CA ALA A 157 25.35 -9.55 -6.08
C ALA A 157 25.30 -8.12 -6.61
N SER A 158 26.17 -7.80 -7.58
CA SER A 158 26.36 -6.43 -8.08
C SER A 158 25.07 -5.75 -8.55
N TYR A 159 24.14 -6.52 -9.12
CA TYR A 159 22.81 -6.01 -9.51
C TYR A 159 22.01 -5.50 -8.31
N TRP A 160 22.00 -6.24 -7.20
CA TRP A 160 21.22 -5.92 -6.01
C TRP A 160 21.92 -4.90 -5.12
N SER A 161 23.22 -5.07 -4.87
CA SER A 161 24.00 -4.15 -4.02
C SER A 161 23.99 -2.71 -4.55
N SER A 162 24.06 -2.52 -5.88
CA SER A 162 24.02 -1.20 -6.51
C SER A 162 22.62 -0.55 -6.50
N ARG A 163 21.57 -1.31 -6.20
CA ARG A 163 20.16 -0.87 -6.19
C ARG A 163 19.53 -0.88 -4.82
N PHE A 164 20.29 -1.25 -3.80
CA PHE A 164 19.80 -1.33 -2.43
C PHE A 164 19.35 0.04 -1.93
N VAL A 165 18.12 0.11 -1.37
CA VAL A 165 17.51 1.33 -0.82
C VAL A 165 17.50 1.30 0.70
N GLY A 166 17.28 0.13 1.29
CA GLY A 166 17.22 0.00 2.74
C GLY A 166 16.51 -1.25 3.21
N THR A 167 16.52 -1.45 4.52
CA THR A 167 15.89 -2.59 5.19
C THR A 167 14.86 -2.10 6.20
N ARG A 168 13.78 -2.86 6.37
CA ARG A 168 12.75 -2.62 7.37
C ARG A 168 12.53 -3.88 8.20
N ARG A 169 12.52 -3.70 9.51
CA ARG A 169 12.18 -4.75 10.49
C ARG A 169 10.74 -4.56 10.94
N ILE A 170 9.93 -5.53 10.63
CA ILE A 170 8.53 -5.56 11.07
C ILE A 170 8.50 -6.12 12.50
N PRO A 171 7.79 -5.46 13.45
CA PRO A 171 7.76 -5.82 14.86
C PRO A 171 7.04 -7.16 15.13
#